data_2a766992cd6f0d4bda464a88f4750623
#
_entry.id   2a766992cd6f0d4bda464a88f4750623
#
_cell.length_a   1.000
_cell.length_b   1.000
_cell.length_c   1.000
_cell.angle_alpha   90.00
_cell.angle_beta   90.00
_cell.angle_gamma   90.00
#
_symmetry.space_group_name_H-M   'P 1'
#
loop_
_entity.id
_entity.type
_entity.pdbx_description
1 polymer ?
#
loop_
_entity_poly.entity_id
_entity_poly.type
_entity_poly.pdbx_seq_one_letter_code
_entity_poly.pdbx_strand_id
1 'polypeptide(L)' 'MDIDNKTKFMKVTTKYSLEDMVWYMSQNRPQCRKVTYVYVRVTGKDQFSISYHLNHESTNWEETRLFGSKKELLDTL' A
#
# COMPACT_ATOMS: atom_id res chain seq x y z
N MET A 1 -29.88 -0.20 -9.09
CA MET A 1 -29.22 0.10 -8.71
C MET A 1 -28.75 0.49 -8.69
N ASP A 2 -28.50 0.85 -9.06
CA ASP A 2 -27.58 1.19 -8.87
C ASP A 2 -27.36 1.53 -8.04
N ILE A 3 -27.07 1.27 -7.83
CA ILE A 3 -26.62 1.63 -7.00
C ILE A 3 -26.42 2.44 -6.69
N ASP A 4 -26.55 2.77 -7.03
CA ASP A 4 -26.07 3.50 -6.84
C ASP A 4 -25.88 4.36 -6.72
N ASN A 5 -26.19 4.75 -7.09
CA ASN A 5 -25.73 5.60 -7.04
C ASN A 5 -25.76 6.38 -6.62
N LYS A 6 -26.35 6.50 -6.84
CA LYS A 6 -26.11 7.15 -5.95
C LYS A 6 -25.07 7.11 -5.21
N THR A 7 -24.85 6.28 -5.21
CA THR A 7 -23.59 6.12 -4.54
C THR A 7 -22.52 6.77 -5.34
N LYS A 8 -21.83 7.62 -4.72
CA LYS A 8 -20.65 8.15 -5.32
C LYS A 8 -19.55 7.16 -5.16
N PHE A 9 -18.99 6.74 -6.24
CA PHE A 9 -17.82 5.90 -6.12
C PHE A 9 -16.65 6.74 -5.71
N MET A 10 -16.04 6.34 -4.61
CA MET A 10 -14.75 6.88 -4.27
C MET A 10 -13.74 6.17 -5.15
N LYS A 11 -13.10 6.90 -6.04
CA LYS A 11 -12.07 6.29 -6.88
C LYS A 11 -10.81 6.18 -6.06
N VAL A 12 -10.40 4.95 -5.79
CA VAL A 12 -9.20 4.69 -5.02
C VAL A 12 -8.12 4.21 -5.96
N THR A 13 -7.00 4.90 -5.94
CA THR A 13 -5.84 4.53 -6.72
C THR A 13 -4.75 4.08 -5.78
N THR A 14 -4.30 2.84 -5.92
CA THR A 14 -3.22 2.33 -5.11
C THR A 14 -1.90 2.50 -5.85
N LYS A 15 -0.85 2.79 -5.10
CA LYS A 15 0.46 3.01 -5.69
C LYS A 15 1.08 1.70 -6.17
N TYR A 16 0.75 0.60 -5.48
CA TYR A 16 1.29 -0.72 -5.81
C TYR A 16 0.15 -1.69 -6.03
N SER A 17 0.42 -2.73 -6.79
CA SER A 17 -0.55 -3.76 -7.12
C SER A 17 -0.10 -5.10 -6.57
N LEU A 18 -1.01 -6.07 -6.61
CA LEU A 18 -0.66 -7.43 -6.23
C LEU A 18 0.54 -7.89 -7.05
N GLU A 19 1.45 -8.56 -6.37
CA GLU A 19 2.67 -9.15 -6.94
C GLU A 19 3.76 -8.14 -7.30
N ASP A 20 3.51 -6.85 -7.08
CA ASP A 20 4.59 -5.87 -7.21
C ASP A 20 5.64 -6.12 -6.14
N MET A 21 6.89 -5.85 -6.48
CA MET A 21 7.97 -5.89 -5.51
C MET A 21 8.15 -4.49 -4.93
N VAL A 22 8.20 -4.43 -3.61
CA VAL A 22 8.35 -3.14 -2.92
C VAL A 22 9.51 -3.21 -1.95
N TRP A 23 10.05 -2.04 -1.64
CA TRP A 23 11.21 -1.92 -0.76
C TRP A 23 10.81 -1.18 0.51
N TYR A 24 11.39 -1.57 1.63
CA TYR A 24 11.14 -0.95 2.93
C TYR A 24 12.32 -1.19 3.85
N MET A 25 12.39 -0.40 4.91
CA MET A 25 13.44 -0.58 5.91
C MET A 25 12.93 -1.44 7.03
N SER A 26 13.68 -2.45 7.38
CA SER A 26 13.39 -3.31 8.51
C SER A 26 14.70 -3.63 9.20
N GLN A 27 14.78 -3.35 10.50
CA GLN A 27 15.98 -3.62 11.29
C GLN A 27 17.22 -2.97 10.66
N ASN A 28 17.05 -1.73 10.21
CA ASN A 28 18.12 -0.93 9.60
C ASN A 28 18.66 -1.54 8.30
N ARG A 29 17.86 -2.36 7.64
CA ARG A 29 18.26 -2.95 6.38
C ARG A 29 17.17 -2.77 5.34
N PRO A 30 17.54 -2.46 4.09
CA PRO A 30 16.55 -2.48 3.01
C PRO A 30 16.09 -3.91 2.78
N GLN A 31 14.78 -4.09 2.68
CA GLN A 31 14.16 -5.37 2.39
C GLN A 31 13.29 -5.21 1.16
N CYS A 32 13.19 -6.27 0.37
CA CYS A 32 12.34 -6.29 -0.81
C CYS A 32 11.40 -7.48 -0.69
N ARG A 33 10.10 -7.23 -0.81
CA ARG A 33 9.10 -8.29 -0.70
C ARG A 33 8.00 -8.05 -1.71
N LYS A 34 7.29 -9.11 -2.02
CA LYS A 34 6.18 -9.07 -2.95
C LYS A 34 4.90 -8.71 -2.23
N VAL A 35 4.09 -7.85 -2.83
CA VAL A 35 2.78 -7.50 -2.30
C VAL A 35 1.83 -8.69 -2.51
N THR A 36 1.26 -9.20 -1.42
CA THR A 36 0.34 -10.34 -1.47
C THR A 36 -1.11 -9.92 -1.27
N TYR A 37 -1.37 -8.81 -0.58
CA TYR A 37 -2.72 -8.27 -0.39
C TYR A 37 -2.65 -6.76 -0.37
N VAL A 38 -3.71 -6.15 -0.88
CA VAL A 38 -3.87 -4.70 -0.82
C VAL A 38 -5.12 -4.44 0.03
N TYR A 39 -4.97 -3.61 1.06
CA TYR A 39 -6.06 -3.27 1.95
C TYR A 39 -6.40 -1.80 1.80
N VAL A 40 -7.68 -1.51 1.59
CA VAL A 40 -8.17 -0.14 1.55
C VAL A 40 -9.16 0.00 2.69
N ARG A 41 -8.87 0.93 3.58
CA ARG A 41 -9.73 1.18 4.74
C ARG A 41 -10.33 2.56 4.60
N VAL A 42 -11.65 2.61 4.58
CA VAL A 42 -12.35 3.90 4.52
C VAL A 42 -12.47 4.42 5.93
N THR A 43 -11.89 5.58 6.18
CA THR A 43 -11.82 6.15 7.52
C THR A 43 -12.76 7.32 7.71
N GLY A 44 -13.43 7.77 6.65
CA GLY A 44 -14.37 8.86 6.71
C GLY A 44 -14.87 9.16 5.34
N LYS A 45 -15.68 10.20 5.22
CA LYS A 45 -16.18 10.60 3.93
C LYS A 45 -15.02 11.11 3.09
N ASP A 46 -14.80 10.49 1.96
CA ASP A 46 -13.71 10.82 1.04
C ASP A 46 -12.34 10.66 1.67
N GLN A 47 -12.26 9.84 2.73
CA GLN A 47 -10.97 9.58 3.38
C GLN A 47 -10.73 8.08 3.44
N PHE A 48 -9.51 7.68 3.13
CA PHE A 48 -9.15 6.27 3.20
C PHE A 48 -7.67 6.16 3.47
N SER A 49 -7.28 4.98 3.91
CA SER A 49 -5.86 4.62 4.05
C SER A 49 -5.61 3.34 3.28
N ILE A 50 -4.39 3.20 2.80
CA ILE A 50 -4.00 2.04 2.02
C ILE A 50 -2.82 1.38 2.70
N SER A 51 -2.91 0.07 2.88
CA SER A 51 -1.82 -0.71 3.42
C SER A 51 -1.68 -1.98 2.62
N TYR A 52 -0.54 -2.65 2.81
CA TYR A 52 -0.19 -3.81 2.01
C TYR A 52 0.31 -4.92 2.92
N HIS A 53 -0.08 -6.14 2.61
CA HIS A 53 0.54 -7.30 3.21
C HIS A 53 1.66 -7.76 2.29
N LEU A 54 2.82 -7.96 2.87
CA LEU A 54 3.99 -8.36 2.12
C LEU A 54 4.33 -9.81 2.45
N ASN A 55 4.87 -10.49 1.45
CA ASN A 55 5.26 -11.88 1.61
C ASN A 55 6.24 -12.03 2.77
N HIS A 56 5.98 -12.99 3.64
CA HIS A 56 6.83 -13.30 4.80
C HIS A 56 6.84 -12.23 5.88
N GLU A 57 5.93 -11.26 5.82
CA GLU A 57 5.78 -10.28 6.88
C GLU A 57 4.51 -10.58 7.66
N SER A 58 4.54 -10.32 8.96
CA SER A 58 3.40 -10.62 9.81
C SER A 58 2.44 -9.45 9.98
N THR A 59 2.85 -8.25 9.61
CA THR A 59 2.02 -7.06 9.77
C THR A 59 1.86 -6.37 8.42
N ASN A 60 0.82 -5.55 8.34
CA ASN A 60 0.61 -4.73 7.14
C ASN A 60 1.49 -3.49 7.19
N TRP A 61 1.86 -3.01 6.02
CA TRP A 61 2.70 -1.83 5.87
C TRP A 61 1.92 -0.73 5.18
N GLU A 62 1.97 0.45 5.74
CA GLU A 62 1.32 1.61 5.13
C GLU A 62 2.03 2.00 3.85
N GLU A 63 1.24 2.50 2.90
CA GLU A 63 1.77 2.83 1.58
C GLU A 63 2.93 3.81 1.65
N THR A 64 2.88 4.74 2.61
CA THR A 64 3.92 5.76 2.74
C THR A 64 5.26 5.20 3.20
N ARG A 65 5.28 3.98 3.69
CA ARG A 65 6.51 3.35 4.17
C ARG A 65 7.15 2.45 3.15
N LEU A 66 6.58 2.38 1.95
CA LEU A 66 7.05 1.50 0.89
C LEU A 66 7.58 2.30 -0.27
N PHE A 67 8.51 1.71 -1.00
CA PHE A 67 9.18 2.37 -2.11
C PHE A 67 9.25 1.41 -3.29
N GLY A 68 9.21 1.97 -4.49
CA GLY A 68 9.25 1.16 -5.69
C GLY A 68 10.62 0.64 -6.05
N SER A 69 11.68 1.21 -5.46
CA SER A 69 13.03 0.76 -5.73
C SER A 69 13.89 1.00 -4.50
N LYS A 70 15.00 0.27 -4.43
CA LYS A 70 15.96 0.47 -3.36
C LYS A 70 16.52 1.88 -3.37
N LYS A 71 16.73 2.43 -4.57
CA LYS A 71 17.26 3.78 -4.68
C LYS A 71 16.31 4.80 -4.06
N GLU A 72 15.02 4.68 -4.33
CA GLU A 72 14.05 5.60 -3.74
C GLU A 72 14.07 5.51 -2.22
N LEU A 73 14.14 4.29 -1.70
CA LEU A 73 14.20 4.10 -0.26
C LEU A 73 15.45 4.76 0.33
N LEU A 74 16.59 4.54 -0.26
CA LEU A 74 17.84 5.08 0.26
C LEU A 74 17.90 6.60 0.14
N ASP A 75 17.23 7.16 -0.85
CA ASP A 75 17.20 8.61 -1.03
C ASP A 75 16.44 9.33 0.08
N THR A 76 15.68 8.60 0.91
CA THR A 76 14.94 9.21 2.02
C THR A 76 15.74 9.23 3.31
N LEU A 77 16.90 8.64 3.33
CA LEU A 77 17.72 8.55 4.56
C LEU A 77 18.59 9.77 4.75
#